data_46fbaf620ff19d52d181c36521ea95fa
#
_entry.id   46fbaf620ff19d52d181c36521ea95fa
#
_cell.length_a   1.000
_cell.length_b   1.000
_cell.length_c   1.000
_cell.angle_alpha   90.00
_cell.angle_beta   90.00
_cell.angle_gamma   90.00
#
_symmetry.space_group_name_H-M   'P 1'
#
loop_
_entity.id
_entity.type
_entity.pdbx_description
1 polymer ?
#
loop_
_entity_poly.entity_id
_entity_poly.type
_entity_poly.pdbx_seq_one_letter_code
_entity_poly.pdbx_strand_id
1 'polypeptide(L)'
;MIAAYMKRLEDALGNDPASAQILQEVRDHLEEALAAEDVDHRCAAERRVIERFGDPCEIAAQFAPLSLARHTRRAGTAVLLATVVIMIMMKARVLWYGVVEWTLAEPAKTMASRIIMVDRYAFWLAAGVAVASALYIARRPVPPCLNAGYQKYVQRAAGLFILATIPLGISVASDLALTVLQLPTVLSKTALVPVVSMSIEIGCIMAAALVVRNAAGRVPGPEASGPG
;
A
#
# COMPACT_ATOMS: atom_id res chain seq x y z
N MET A 1 -27.25 -24.62 9.64
CA MET A 1 -26.69 -24.55 8.28
C MET A 1 -26.13 -23.15 7.99
N ILE A 2 -26.80 -22.07 8.37
CA ILE A 2 -26.36 -20.68 8.19
C ILE A 2 -24.97 -20.41 8.82
N ALA A 3 -24.68 -20.92 10.02
CA ALA A 3 -23.38 -20.75 10.65
C ALA A 3 -22.22 -21.34 9.84
N ALA A 4 -22.43 -22.48 9.19
CA ALA A 4 -21.42 -23.11 8.31
C ALA A 4 -21.26 -22.34 6.99
N TYR A 5 -22.33 -21.74 6.48
CA TYR A 5 -22.31 -20.84 5.33
C TYR A 5 -21.51 -19.59 5.62
N MET A 6 -21.82 -18.91 6.75
CA MET A 6 -21.11 -17.71 7.18
C MET A 6 -19.62 -17.94 7.40
N LYS A 7 -19.25 -19.12 7.97
CA LYS A 7 -17.85 -19.46 8.13
C LYS A 7 -17.14 -19.63 6.78
N ARG A 8 -17.77 -20.29 5.81
CA ARG A 8 -17.21 -20.42 4.44
C ARG A 8 -17.08 -19.05 3.75
N LEU A 9 -18.04 -18.15 3.96
CA LEU A 9 -17.99 -16.80 3.43
C LEU A 9 -16.84 -16.00 4.09
N GLU A 10 -16.66 -16.14 5.41
CA GLU A 10 -15.56 -15.52 6.15
C GLU A 10 -14.19 -16.00 5.63
N ASP A 11 -14.03 -17.31 5.47
CA ASP A 11 -12.81 -17.92 4.91
C ASP A 11 -12.54 -17.41 3.46
N ALA A 12 -13.57 -17.27 2.64
CA ALA A 12 -13.48 -16.79 1.27
C ALA A 12 -13.19 -15.27 1.16
N LEU A 13 -13.73 -14.45 2.05
CA LEU A 13 -13.45 -13.00 2.12
C LEU A 13 -12.04 -12.71 2.65
N GLY A 14 -11.48 -13.62 3.45
CA GLY A 14 -10.17 -13.47 4.05
C GLY A 14 -10.07 -12.29 5.01
N ASN A 15 -8.84 -11.87 5.31
CA ASN A 15 -8.55 -10.84 6.31
C ASN A 15 -8.62 -9.41 5.72
N ASP A 16 -9.76 -9.01 5.15
CA ASP A 16 -10.01 -7.63 4.69
C ASP A 16 -10.73 -6.84 5.79
N PRO A 17 -10.38 -5.58 6.06
CA PRO A 17 -11.09 -4.74 7.02
C PRO A 17 -12.59 -4.56 6.74
N ALA A 18 -13.03 -4.78 5.50
CA ALA A 18 -14.44 -4.74 5.14
C ALA A 18 -15.17 -6.08 5.34
N SER A 19 -14.44 -7.18 5.57
CA SER A 19 -15.05 -8.51 5.73
C SER A 19 -16.07 -8.52 6.86
N ALA A 20 -15.79 -7.86 7.98
CA ALA A 20 -16.71 -7.79 9.11
C ALA A 20 -18.03 -7.10 8.74
N GLN A 21 -17.97 -6.01 7.97
CA GLN A 21 -19.18 -5.29 7.53
C GLN A 21 -19.97 -6.12 6.52
N ILE A 22 -19.29 -6.76 5.55
CA ILE A 22 -19.91 -7.63 4.55
C ILE A 22 -20.57 -8.84 5.23
N LEU A 23 -19.88 -9.46 6.17
CA LEU A 23 -20.42 -10.58 6.94
C LEU A 23 -21.66 -10.19 7.75
N GLN A 24 -21.65 -9.00 8.34
CA GLN A 24 -22.82 -8.49 9.06
C GLN A 24 -24.00 -8.27 8.11
N GLU A 25 -23.78 -7.60 6.99
CA GLU A 25 -24.81 -7.32 5.99
C GLU A 25 -25.41 -8.61 5.41
N VAL A 26 -24.57 -9.59 5.06
CA VAL A 26 -25.05 -10.90 4.57
C VAL A 26 -25.81 -11.65 5.65
N ARG A 27 -25.37 -11.57 6.91
CA ARG A 27 -26.08 -12.18 8.04
C ARG A 27 -27.47 -11.58 8.21
N ASP A 28 -27.58 -10.24 8.21
CA ASP A 28 -28.83 -9.53 8.37
C ASP A 28 -29.82 -9.91 7.26
N HIS A 29 -29.35 -10.00 6.02
CA HIS A 29 -30.18 -10.44 4.89
C HIS A 29 -30.59 -11.93 4.98
N LEU A 30 -29.72 -12.82 5.48
CA LEU A 30 -30.06 -14.22 5.70
C LEU A 30 -31.10 -14.38 6.81
N GLU A 31 -30.98 -13.60 7.89
CA GLU A 31 -31.94 -13.61 9.01
C GLU A 31 -33.29 -13.03 8.57
N GLU A 32 -33.30 -11.96 7.78
CA GLU A 32 -34.51 -11.39 7.19
C GLU A 32 -35.22 -12.37 6.25
N ALA A 33 -34.44 -13.02 5.36
CA ALA A 33 -34.97 -14.02 4.45
C ALA A 33 -35.53 -15.27 5.19
N LEU A 34 -34.91 -15.65 6.31
CA LEU A 34 -35.37 -16.74 7.15
C LEU A 34 -36.63 -16.39 7.90
N ALA A 35 -36.75 -15.13 8.37
CA ALA A 35 -37.95 -14.64 9.05
C ALA A 35 -39.20 -14.58 8.13
N ALA A 36 -38.95 -14.45 6.82
CA ALA A 36 -40.03 -14.46 5.82
C ALA A 36 -40.51 -15.87 5.43
N GLU A 37 -39.77 -16.93 5.81
CA GLU A 37 -40.10 -18.33 5.52
C GLU A 37 -41.01 -18.91 6.65
N ASP A 38 -41.86 -19.89 6.29
CA ASP A 38 -42.81 -20.51 7.22
C ASP A 38 -42.07 -21.35 8.30
N VAL A 39 -42.49 -21.21 9.53
CA VAL A 39 -41.79 -21.63 10.75
C VAL A 39 -41.80 -23.15 10.99
N ASP A 40 -42.68 -23.88 10.32
CA ASP A 40 -42.92 -25.30 10.66
C ASP A 40 -41.74 -26.26 10.35
N HIS A 41 -40.78 -25.85 9.51
CA HIS A 41 -39.64 -26.69 9.14
C HIS A 41 -38.34 -25.88 9.02
N ARG A 42 -37.80 -25.39 10.14
CA ARG A 42 -36.64 -24.49 10.20
C ARG A 42 -35.42 -24.98 9.39
N CYS A 43 -35.09 -26.27 9.46
CA CYS A 43 -33.95 -26.81 8.69
C CYS A 43 -34.19 -26.78 7.18
N ALA A 44 -35.44 -26.99 6.74
CA ALA A 44 -35.81 -26.90 5.33
C ALA A 44 -35.82 -25.44 4.84
N ALA A 45 -36.29 -24.52 5.69
CA ALA A 45 -36.22 -23.08 5.41
C ALA A 45 -34.81 -22.55 5.30
N GLU A 46 -33.91 -22.91 6.24
CA GLU A 46 -32.50 -22.56 6.17
C GLU A 46 -31.84 -23.05 4.84
N ARG A 47 -32.16 -24.26 4.43
CA ARG A 47 -31.63 -24.83 3.18
C ARG A 47 -32.12 -24.05 1.95
N ARG A 48 -33.42 -23.75 1.86
CA ARG A 48 -33.99 -22.96 0.75
C ARG A 48 -33.40 -21.54 0.69
N VAL A 49 -33.22 -20.90 1.84
CA VAL A 49 -32.61 -19.58 1.91
C VAL A 49 -31.18 -19.61 1.42
N ILE A 50 -30.35 -20.58 1.87
CA ILE A 50 -28.95 -20.73 1.42
C ILE A 50 -28.88 -21.04 -0.08
N GLU A 51 -29.74 -21.92 -0.59
CA GLU A 51 -29.80 -22.24 -2.02
C GLU A 51 -30.14 -21.02 -2.88
N ARG A 52 -31.01 -20.14 -2.37
CA ARG A 52 -31.38 -18.88 -3.04
C ARG A 52 -30.27 -17.82 -3.00
N PHE A 53 -29.49 -17.79 -1.92
CA PHE A 53 -28.35 -16.90 -1.77
C PHE A 53 -27.16 -17.26 -2.66
N GLY A 54 -27.00 -18.54 -3.02
CA GLY A 54 -25.91 -19.04 -3.88
C GLY A 54 -24.65 -19.43 -3.13
N ASP A 55 -23.56 -19.65 -3.88
CA ASP A 55 -22.28 -20.07 -3.30
C ASP A 55 -21.59 -18.89 -2.57
N PRO A 56 -21.16 -19.08 -1.30
CA PRO A 56 -20.39 -18.08 -0.58
C PRO A 56 -19.12 -17.62 -1.31
N CYS A 57 -18.49 -18.48 -2.10
CA CYS A 57 -17.32 -18.11 -2.91
C CYS A 57 -17.67 -17.14 -4.05
N GLU A 58 -18.84 -17.30 -4.67
CA GLU A 58 -19.32 -16.37 -5.71
C GLU A 58 -19.65 -15.00 -5.12
N ILE A 59 -20.27 -14.95 -3.93
CA ILE A 59 -20.52 -13.70 -3.21
C ILE A 59 -19.20 -13.02 -2.85
N ALA A 60 -18.25 -13.75 -2.27
CA ALA A 60 -16.93 -13.19 -1.94
C ALA A 60 -16.22 -12.64 -3.20
N ALA A 61 -16.33 -13.32 -4.34
CA ALA A 61 -15.75 -12.90 -5.61
C ALA A 61 -16.30 -11.54 -6.11
N GLN A 62 -17.56 -11.21 -5.80
CA GLN A 62 -18.15 -9.90 -6.15
C GLN A 62 -17.50 -8.75 -5.37
N PHE A 63 -17.03 -8.99 -4.15
CA PHE A 63 -16.34 -7.98 -3.33
C PHE A 63 -14.84 -7.88 -3.60
N ALA A 64 -14.24 -8.87 -4.28
CA ALA A 64 -12.82 -8.90 -4.58
C ALA A 64 -12.31 -7.64 -5.33
N PRO A 65 -13.01 -7.06 -6.33
CA PRO A 65 -12.56 -5.83 -6.99
C PRO A 65 -12.47 -4.64 -6.06
N LEU A 66 -13.42 -4.50 -5.12
CA LEU A 66 -13.47 -3.41 -4.14
C LEU A 66 -12.33 -3.52 -3.14
N SER A 67 -12.07 -4.72 -2.62
CA SER A 67 -10.95 -5.02 -1.74
C SER A 67 -9.62 -4.68 -2.41
N LEU A 68 -9.42 -5.19 -3.63
CA LEU A 68 -8.23 -4.96 -4.42
C LEU A 68 -7.99 -3.48 -4.71
N ALA A 69 -9.04 -2.74 -5.10
CA ALA A 69 -8.98 -1.30 -5.33
C ALA A 69 -8.60 -0.54 -4.06
N ARG A 70 -9.16 -0.91 -2.91
CA ARG A 70 -8.87 -0.28 -1.62
C ARG A 70 -7.41 -0.48 -1.22
N HIS A 71 -6.89 -1.70 -1.34
CA HIS A 71 -5.49 -1.98 -1.02
C HIS A 71 -4.53 -1.25 -1.96
N THR A 72 -4.84 -1.22 -3.25
CA THR A 72 -4.03 -0.51 -4.25
C THR A 72 -4.02 1.00 -4.00
N ARG A 73 -5.17 1.60 -3.66
CA ARG A 73 -5.26 3.03 -3.30
C ARG A 73 -4.48 3.32 -2.01
N ARG A 74 -4.59 2.47 -0.98
CA ARG A 74 -3.80 2.61 0.26
C ARG A 74 -2.31 2.55 0.00
N ALA A 75 -1.85 1.62 -0.86
CA ALA A 75 -0.45 1.55 -1.25
C ALA A 75 0.02 2.85 -1.94
N GLY A 76 -0.78 3.36 -2.88
CA GLY A 76 -0.50 4.64 -3.55
C GLY A 76 -0.43 5.82 -2.59
N THR A 77 -1.39 5.92 -1.68
CA THR A 77 -1.40 6.96 -0.65
C THR A 77 -0.18 6.85 0.28
N ALA A 78 0.19 5.64 0.68
CA ALA A 78 1.37 5.43 1.53
C ALA A 78 2.66 5.87 0.85
N VAL A 79 2.84 5.54 -0.45
CA VAL A 79 4.01 5.98 -1.22
C VAL A 79 4.05 7.49 -1.38
N LEU A 80 2.92 8.14 -1.68
CA LEU A 80 2.83 9.60 -1.79
C LEU A 80 3.14 10.29 -0.46
N LEU A 81 2.57 9.81 0.65
CA LEU A 81 2.84 10.36 1.98
C LEU A 81 4.30 10.19 2.37
N ALA A 82 4.89 8.99 2.12
CA ALA A 82 6.30 8.76 2.38
C ALA A 82 7.18 9.75 1.58
N THR A 83 6.86 9.96 0.29
CA THR A 83 7.59 10.93 -0.56
C THR A 83 7.51 12.35 0.00
N VAL A 84 6.33 12.79 0.45
CA VAL A 84 6.14 14.12 1.04
C VAL A 84 6.91 14.27 2.36
N VAL A 85 6.82 13.28 3.25
CA VAL A 85 7.54 13.30 4.54
C VAL A 85 9.05 13.34 4.32
N ILE A 86 9.57 12.51 3.41
CA ILE A 86 11.00 12.50 3.07
C ILE A 86 11.43 13.87 2.52
N MET A 87 10.63 14.48 1.64
CA MET A 87 10.91 15.83 1.14
C MET A 87 11.01 16.86 2.26
N ILE A 88 10.09 16.83 3.22
CA ILE A 88 10.10 17.73 4.38
C ILE A 88 11.36 17.50 5.22
N MET A 89 11.72 16.24 5.48
CA MET A 89 12.91 15.90 6.27
C MET A 89 14.21 16.33 5.58
N MET A 90 14.32 16.12 4.27
CA MET A 90 15.44 16.62 3.49
C MET A 90 15.57 18.14 3.56
N LYS A 91 14.48 18.88 3.39
CA LYS A 91 14.46 20.34 3.50
C LYS A 91 14.83 20.84 4.90
N ALA A 92 14.31 20.19 5.94
CA ALA A 92 14.65 20.51 7.33
C ALA A 92 16.14 20.30 7.60
N ARG A 93 16.74 19.24 7.04
CA ARG A 93 18.17 18.94 7.16
C ARG A 93 19.04 19.96 6.42
N VAL A 94 18.67 20.32 5.20
CA VAL A 94 19.40 21.36 4.42
C VAL A 94 19.37 22.70 5.16
N LEU A 95 18.22 23.10 5.72
CA LEU A 95 18.13 24.31 6.53
C LEU A 95 19.03 24.23 7.77
N TRP A 96 19.04 23.08 8.45
CA TRP A 96 19.90 22.84 9.61
C TRP A 96 21.38 22.97 9.26
N TYR A 97 21.82 22.42 8.15
CA TYR A 97 23.21 22.54 7.68
C TYR A 97 23.59 24.00 7.41
N GLY A 98 22.67 24.82 6.90
CA GLY A 98 22.86 26.26 6.72
C GLY A 98 23.04 27.02 8.04
N VAL A 99 22.30 26.63 9.09
CA VAL A 99 22.39 27.25 10.43
C VAL A 99 23.70 26.90 11.13
N VAL A 100 24.23 25.70 10.91
CA VAL A 100 25.47 25.23 11.60
C VAL A 100 26.74 25.65 10.86
N GLU A 101 26.63 26.38 9.74
CA GLU A 101 27.76 26.82 8.91
C GLU A 101 28.72 25.69 8.54
N TRP A 102 28.19 24.64 7.92
CA TRP A 102 28.96 23.44 7.61
C TRP A 102 29.88 23.62 6.43
N THR A 103 31.19 23.49 6.67
CA THR A 103 32.22 23.49 5.65
C THR A 103 32.82 22.09 5.54
N LEU A 104 32.75 21.50 4.33
CA LEU A 104 33.46 20.27 4.00
C LEU A 104 34.86 20.61 3.45
N ALA A 105 35.86 19.86 3.90
CA ALA A 105 37.22 19.97 3.35
C ALA A 105 37.29 19.29 1.96
N GLU A 106 38.13 19.80 1.07
CA GLU A 106 38.50 19.09 -0.16
C GLU A 106 39.34 17.82 0.20
N PRO A 107 39.11 16.64 -0.37
CA PRO A 107 38.29 16.27 -1.53
C PRO A 107 36.85 15.86 -1.22
N ALA A 108 36.42 15.85 0.04
CA ALA A 108 35.08 15.41 0.45
C ALA A 108 33.97 16.26 -0.21
N LYS A 109 34.26 17.52 -0.48
CA LYS A 109 33.31 18.44 -1.15
C LYS A 109 32.95 17.98 -2.58
N THR A 110 33.92 17.50 -3.33
CA THR A 110 33.70 16.98 -4.69
C THR A 110 32.85 15.71 -4.67
N MET A 111 33.07 14.84 -3.69
CA MET A 111 32.30 13.62 -3.50
C MET A 111 30.87 13.92 -3.06
N ALA A 112 30.70 14.83 -2.13
CA ALA A 112 29.39 15.28 -1.64
C ALA A 112 28.56 15.92 -2.77
N SER A 113 29.16 16.72 -3.66
CA SER A 113 28.44 17.33 -4.78
C SER A 113 27.87 16.29 -5.76
N ARG A 114 28.59 15.19 -6.02
CA ARG A 114 28.09 14.08 -6.84
C ARG A 114 26.95 13.33 -6.17
N ILE A 115 27.05 13.07 -4.87
CA ILE A 115 25.99 12.40 -4.10
C ILE A 115 24.72 13.26 -4.06
N ILE A 116 24.83 14.57 -3.83
CA ILE A 116 23.70 15.52 -3.87
C ILE A 116 23.02 15.51 -5.25
N MET A 117 23.78 15.39 -6.33
CA MET A 117 23.22 15.32 -7.67
C MET A 117 22.42 14.02 -7.87
N VAL A 118 22.97 12.87 -7.48
CA VAL A 118 22.27 11.57 -7.52
C VAL A 118 20.98 11.60 -6.69
N ASP A 119 21.07 12.08 -5.46
CA ASP A 119 19.94 12.25 -4.56
C ASP A 119 18.82 13.08 -5.20
N ARG A 120 19.16 14.24 -5.74
CA ARG A 120 18.21 15.16 -6.38
C ARG A 120 17.46 14.50 -7.54
N TYR A 121 18.18 13.80 -8.43
CA TYR A 121 17.54 13.13 -9.57
C TYR A 121 16.71 11.91 -9.13
N ALA A 122 17.21 11.12 -8.20
CA ALA A 122 16.49 9.97 -7.65
C ALA A 122 15.18 10.41 -6.99
N PHE A 123 15.22 11.48 -6.20
CA PHE A 123 14.03 12.02 -5.54
C PHE A 123 12.98 12.51 -6.56
N TRP A 124 13.36 13.32 -7.56
CA TRP A 124 12.42 13.80 -8.55
C TRP A 124 11.85 12.70 -9.43
N LEU A 125 12.64 11.68 -9.74
CA LEU A 125 12.17 10.48 -10.43
C LEU A 125 11.14 9.73 -9.59
N ALA A 126 11.42 9.51 -8.30
CA ALA A 126 10.49 8.87 -7.38
C ALA A 126 9.16 9.64 -7.28
N ALA A 127 9.23 10.95 -7.09
CA ALA A 127 8.06 11.83 -6.99
C ALA A 127 7.23 11.79 -8.28
N GLY A 128 7.88 11.89 -9.45
CA GLY A 128 7.21 11.82 -10.75
C GLY A 128 6.49 10.48 -10.96
N VAL A 129 7.16 9.36 -10.68
CA VAL A 129 6.57 8.02 -10.79
C VAL A 129 5.44 7.83 -9.79
N ALA A 130 5.58 8.31 -8.54
CA ALA A 130 4.53 8.22 -7.52
C ALA A 130 3.26 8.99 -7.93
N VAL A 131 3.41 10.22 -8.41
CA VAL A 131 2.29 11.05 -8.90
C VAL A 131 1.64 10.41 -10.13
N ALA A 132 2.44 9.98 -11.12
CA ALA A 132 1.92 9.31 -12.31
C ALA A 132 1.14 8.03 -11.96
N SER A 133 1.63 7.25 -10.99
CA SER A 133 0.99 6.04 -10.49
C SER A 133 -0.34 6.35 -9.80
N ALA A 134 -0.38 7.39 -8.97
CA ALA A 134 -1.60 7.82 -8.29
C ALA A 134 -2.67 8.31 -9.30
N LEU A 135 -2.27 9.11 -10.30
CA LEU A 135 -3.16 9.57 -11.37
C LEU A 135 -3.65 8.40 -12.23
N TYR A 136 -2.77 7.43 -12.52
CA TYR A 136 -3.14 6.22 -13.26
C TYR A 136 -4.26 5.44 -12.54
N ILE A 137 -4.15 5.28 -11.20
CA ILE A 137 -5.15 4.59 -10.39
C ILE A 137 -6.43 5.39 -10.26
N ALA A 138 -6.33 6.72 -10.09
CA ALA A 138 -7.50 7.58 -9.91
C ALA A 138 -8.42 7.62 -11.15
N ARG A 139 -7.86 7.40 -12.33
CA ARG A 139 -8.60 7.51 -13.59
C ARG A 139 -9.49 6.33 -13.93
N ARG A 140 -9.30 5.16 -13.31
CA ARG A 140 -10.13 3.98 -13.63
C ARG A 140 -11.19 3.70 -12.57
N PRO A 141 -12.47 3.59 -12.97
CA PRO A 141 -13.53 3.11 -12.08
C PRO A 141 -13.30 1.65 -11.71
N VAL A 142 -13.78 1.27 -10.53
CA VAL A 142 -13.77 -0.12 -10.08
C VAL A 142 -14.86 -0.86 -10.82
N PRO A 143 -14.57 -1.97 -11.53
CA PRO A 143 -15.60 -2.74 -12.22
C PRO A 143 -16.47 -3.51 -11.21
N PRO A 144 -17.72 -3.86 -11.58
CA PRO A 144 -18.61 -4.64 -10.73
C PRO A 144 -18.10 -6.07 -10.48
N CYS A 145 -17.32 -6.63 -11.42
CA CYS A 145 -16.75 -7.97 -11.32
C CYS A 145 -15.25 -7.95 -11.60
N LEU A 146 -14.54 -8.88 -10.97
CA LEU A 146 -13.10 -9.04 -11.19
C LEU A 146 -12.85 -9.68 -12.57
N ASN A 147 -12.38 -8.89 -13.52
CA ASN A 147 -12.01 -9.36 -14.85
C ASN A 147 -10.49 -9.33 -15.05
N ALA A 148 -9.98 -10.15 -15.99
CA ALA A 148 -8.55 -10.24 -16.29
C ALA A 148 -7.93 -8.87 -16.69
N GLY A 149 -8.72 -7.98 -17.28
CA GLY A 149 -8.29 -6.63 -17.64
C GLY A 149 -8.03 -5.75 -16.42
N TYR A 150 -8.86 -5.87 -15.39
CA TYR A 150 -8.68 -5.12 -14.13
C TYR A 150 -7.54 -5.70 -13.29
N GLN A 151 -7.38 -7.03 -13.25
CA GLN A 151 -6.23 -7.65 -12.60
C GLN A 151 -4.90 -7.17 -13.20
N LYS A 152 -4.77 -7.19 -14.54
CA LYS A 152 -3.58 -6.67 -15.24
C LYS A 152 -3.35 -5.17 -14.95
N TYR A 153 -4.43 -4.40 -14.83
CA TYR A 153 -4.35 -2.99 -14.47
C TYR A 153 -3.78 -2.80 -13.06
N VAL A 154 -4.29 -3.55 -12.08
CA VAL A 154 -3.79 -3.48 -10.69
C VAL A 154 -2.36 -3.99 -10.57
N GLN A 155 -1.99 -5.06 -11.29
CA GLN A 155 -0.60 -5.54 -11.36
C GLN A 155 0.36 -4.46 -11.89
N ARG A 156 -0.03 -3.76 -12.95
CA ARG A 156 0.75 -2.62 -13.49
C ARG A 156 0.87 -1.49 -12.48
N ALA A 157 -0.22 -1.17 -11.79
CA ALA A 157 -0.22 -0.14 -10.75
C ALA A 157 0.70 -0.52 -9.57
N ALA A 158 0.66 -1.77 -9.10
CA ALA A 158 1.56 -2.29 -8.09
C ALA A 158 3.03 -2.24 -8.55
N GLY A 159 3.30 -2.62 -9.80
CA GLY A 159 4.62 -2.50 -10.42
C GLY A 159 5.15 -1.06 -10.45
N LEU A 160 4.30 -0.09 -10.76
CA LEU A 160 4.65 1.34 -10.73
C LEU A 160 4.98 1.82 -9.31
N PHE A 161 4.27 1.34 -8.28
CA PHE A 161 4.60 1.68 -6.89
C PHE A 161 5.95 1.10 -6.46
N ILE A 162 6.22 -0.16 -6.82
CA ILE A 162 7.53 -0.77 -6.58
C ILE A 162 8.62 0.05 -7.30
N LEU A 163 8.37 0.44 -8.55
CA LEU A 163 9.30 1.26 -9.33
C LEU A 163 9.54 2.63 -8.69
N ALA A 164 8.55 3.23 -8.02
CA ALA A 164 8.69 4.49 -7.29
C ALA A 164 9.53 4.34 -5.99
N THR A 165 9.42 3.19 -5.31
CA THR A 165 10.17 2.96 -4.05
C THR A 165 11.66 2.77 -4.27
N ILE A 166 12.10 2.28 -5.42
CA ILE A 166 13.52 2.07 -5.74
C ILE A 166 14.31 3.40 -5.75
N PRO A 167 13.95 4.41 -6.57
CA PRO A 167 14.69 5.67 -6.58
C PRO A 167 14.50 6.45 -5.26
N LEU A 168 13.38 6.28 -4.56
CA LEU A 168 13.22 6.85 -3.22
C LEU A 168 14.22 6.24 -2.22
N GLY A 169 14.45 4.92 -2.30
CA GLY A 169 15.47 4.23 -1.52
C GLY A 169 16.89 4.69 -1.86
N ILE A 170 17.18 4.96 -3.13
CA ILE A 170 18.46 5.51 -3.59
C ILE A 170 18.67 6.92 -3.02
N SER A 171 17.62 7.77 -3.01
CA SER A 171 17.68 9.11 -2.44
C SER A 171 18.04 9.06 -0.94
N VAL A 172 17.35 8.23 -0.16
CA VAL A 172 17.63 8.08 1.28
C VAL A 172 19.01 7.45 1.54
N ALA A 173 19.44 6.49 0.71
CA ALA A 173 20.79 5.94 0.83
C ALA A 173 21.89 6.98 0.51
N SER A 174 21.63 7.87 -0.44
CA SER A 174 22.52 9.00 -0.77
C SER A 174 22.62 9.98 0.39
N ASP A 175 21.49 10.30 1.02
CA ASP A 175 21.43 11.15 2.21
C ASP A 175 22.14 10.53 3.42
N LEU A 176 21.99 9.21 3.60
CA LEU A 176 22.75 8.45 4.61
C LEU A 176 24.25 8.56 4.37
N ALA A 177 24.69 8.36 3.14
CA ALA A 177 26.10 8.47 2.77
C ALA A 177 26.67 9.87 3.05
N LEU A 178 25.91 10.94 2.73
CA LEU A 178 26.30 12.32 3.06
C LEU A 178 26.42 12.53 4.56
N THR A 179 25.47 12.02 5.35
CA THR A 179 25.51 12.14 6.82
C THR A 179 26.70 11.40 7.41
N VAL A 180 27.03 10.20 6.88
CA VAL A 180 28.22 9.42 7.33
C VAL A 180 29.52 10.16 6.99
N LEU A 181 29.63 10.75 5.81
CA LEU A 181 30.80 11.56 5.44
C LEU A 181 31.00 12.77 6.35
N GLN A 182 29.94 13.26 6.94
CA GLN A 182 29.93 14.42 7.83
C GLN A 182 29.99 14.03 9.32
N LEU A 183 29.93 12.75 9.66
CA LEU A 183 29.84 12.24 11.04
C LEU A 183 30.92 12.81 12.00
N PRO A 184 32.19 12.95 11.60
CA PRO A 184 33.23 13.49 12.47
C PRO A 184 32.95 14.93 12.95
N THR A 185 32.27 15.72 12.10
CA THR A 185 31.91 17.12 12.42
C THR A 185 30.55 17.22 13.13
N VAL A 186 29.65 16.27 12.92
CA VAL A 186 28.32 16.21 13.53
C VAL A 186 28.36 15.86 15.00
N LEU A 187 29.19 14.89 15.38
CA LEU A 187 29.34 14.44 16.76
C LEU A 187 29.81 15.55 17.70
N SER A 188 30.49 16.58 17.17
CA SER A 188 31.00 17.71 17.96
C SER A 188 29.96 18.80 18.24
N LYS A 189 28.84 18.87 17.52
CA LYS A 189 27.91 20.02 17.59
C LYS A 189 26.43 19.73 17.88
N THR A 190 25.86 18.62 17.71
CA THR A 190 24.46 18.22 17.92
C THR A 190 23.98 17.34 16.77
N ALA A 191 24.19 16.05 16.88
CA ALA A 191 23.78 15.04 15.90
C ALA A 191 22.26 14.78 15.89
N LEU A 192 21.49 15.43 16.78
CA LEU A 192 20.08 15.06 16.99
C LEU A 192 19.22 15.21 15.73
N VAL A 193 19.33 16.35 15.03
CA VAL A 193 18.48 16.64 13.85
C VAL A 193 18.76 15.68 12.69
N PRO A 194 20.01 15.45 12.25
CA PRO A 194 20.31 14.45 11.22
C PRO A 194 19.85 13.04 11.60
N VAL A 195 20.11 12.59 12.83
CA VAL A 195 19.75 11.24 13.28
C VAL A 195 18.23 11.03 13.31
N VAL A 196 17.47 11.98 13.82
CA VAL A 196 16.00 11.93 13.86
C VAL A 196 15.44 11.96 12.43
N SER A 197 15.91 12.85 11.57
CA SER A 197 15.50 12.93 10.17
C SER A 197 15.69 11.61 9.44
N MET A 198 16.87 11.01 9.56
CA MET A 198 17.19 9.72 8.92
C MET A 198 16.34 8.57 9.46
N SER A 199 16.10 8.54 10.76
CA SER A 199 15.26 7.50 11.36
C SER A 199 13.82 7.57 10.80
N ILE A 200 13.29 8.79 10.62
CA ILE A 200 11.97 9.01 10.01
C ILE A 200 11.97 8.59 8.54
N GLU A 201 12.99 8.97 7.76
CA GLU A 201 13.09 8.64 6.34
C GLU A 201 13.15 7.12 6.11
N ILE A 202 14.01 6.42 6.86
CA ILE A 202 14.11 4.96 6.82
C ILE A 202 12.79 4.32 7.21
N GLY A 203 12.17 4.80 8.29
CA GLY A 203 10.85 4.33 8.75
C GLY A 203 9.76 4.49 7.68
N CYS A 204 9.73 5.64 7.00
CA CYS A 204 8.78 5.90 5.91
C CYS A 204 8.97 4.96 4.72
N ILE A 205 10.22 4.71 4.30
CA ILE A 205 10.50 3.77 3.19
C ILE A 205 10.10 2.36 3.59
N MET A 206 10.48 1.90 4.78
CA MET A 206 10.12 0.57 5.25
C MET A 206 8.60 0.38 5.32
N ALA A 207 7.87 1.37 5.86
CA ALA A 207 6.41 1.35 5.91
C ALA A 207 5.79 1.32 4.50
N ALA A 208 6.25 2.17 3.59
CA ALA A 208 5.78 2.20 2.21
C ALA A 208 6.05 0.87 1.50
N ALA A 209 7.25 0.32 1.62
CA ALA A 209 7.64 -0.96 1.02
C ALA A 209 6.79 -2.13 1.55
N LEU A 210 6.52 -2.17 2.86
CA LEU A 210 5.65 -3.19 3.47
C LEU A 210 4.21 -3.10 2.95
N VAL A 211 3.64 -1.90 2.87
CA VAL A 211 2.29 -1.69 2.36
C VAL A 211 2.19 -2.08 0.89
N VAL A 212 3.17 -1.70 0.06
CA VAL A 212 3.22 -2.07 -1.37
C VAL A 212 3.38 -3.58 -1.54
N ARG A 213 4.27 -4.22 -0.77
CA ARG A 213 4.47 -5.67 -0.80
C ARG A 213 3.18 -6.41 -0.44
N ASN A 214 2.50 -5.98 0.62
CA ASN A 214 1.24 -6.58 1.05
C ASN A 214 0.12 -6.40 0.01
N ALA A 215 0.08 -5.26 -0.69
CA ALA A 215 -0.85 -5.03 -1.78
C ALA A 215 -0.54 -5.91 -3.00
N ALA A 216 0.73 -6.06 -3.36
CA ALA A 216 1.17 -6.90 -4.47
C ALA A 216 0.90 -8.39 -4.23
N GLY A 217 1.12 -8.88 -3.00
CA GLY A 217 0.89 -10.29 -2.64
C GLY A 217 -0.59 -10.72 -2.62
N ARG A 218 -1.53 -9.77 -2.67
CA ARG A 218 -2.97 -10.05 -2.74
C ARG A 218 -3.53 -10.09 -4.17
N VAL A 219 -2.70 -9.79 -5.16
CA VAL A 219 -3.11 -9.90 -6.57
C VAL A 219 -3.05 -11.37 -6.98
N PRO A 220 -4.18 -12.01 -7.32
CA PRO A 220 -4.18 -13.40 -7.75
C PRO A 220 -3.24 -13.60 -8.94
N GLY A 221 -2.43 -14.65 -8.90
CA GLY A 221 -1.59 -15.03 -10.04
C GLY A 221 -2.44 -15.38 -11.28
N PRO A 222 -1.87 -15.29 -12.47
CA PRO A 222 -2.58 -15.61 -13.72
C PRO A 222 -3.03 -17.07 -13.83
N GLU A 223 -2.53 -17.96 -12.96
CA GLU A 223 -2.84 -19.39 -12.99
C GLU A 223 -4.15 -19.77 -12.28
N ALA A 224 -4.77 -18.86 -11.51
CA ALA A 224 -6.03 -19.14 -10.80
C ALA A 224 -7.29 -19.07 -11.69
N SER A 225 -7.15 -18.66 -12.95
CA SER A 225 -8.24 -18.64 -13.94
C SER A 225 -8.16 -19.83 -14.89
N GLY A 226 -8.10 -21.05 -14.36
CA GLY A 226 -8.32 -22.26 -15.14
C GLY A 226 -9.74 -22.26 -15.72
N PRO A 227 -9.94 -22.74 -16.97
CA PRO A 227 -11.28 -22.81 -17.56
C PRO A 227 -12.11 -23.81 -16.77
N GLY A 228 -13.17 -23.32 -16.10
CA GLY A 228 -14.29 -24.14 -15.62
C GLY A 228 -15.29 -24.33 -16.72
#